data_517190868261e2f2982d54caaad7b073
#
_entry.id   517190868261e2f2982d54caaad7b073
#
_cell.length_a   1.000
_cell.length_b   1.000
_cell.length_c   1.000
_cell.angle_alpha   90.00
_cell.angle_beta   90.00
_cell.angle_gamma   90.00
#
_symmetry.space_group_name_H-M   'P 1'
#
loop_
_entity.id
_entity.type
_entity.pdbx_description
1 polymer ?
#
loop_
_entity_poly.entity_id
_entity_poly.type
_entity_poly.pdbx_seq_one_letter_code
_entity_poly.pdbx_strand_id
1 'polypeptide(L)'
;LCALLLLAAAQIREVPSTTALWAAPAILLAAMLIAWAAESAQFFVAQGFALAILAWLQTLPEFAVEFVLAWKQQVPLLLANLTGALRLLTGLGWPMIYAVAALASRARRRKPLKEIRLEEAHCVEVVGLLVPLIYITFVWAKASLNLIDAGVLILIYVAYLIVLRRMPPEQPEGIEDLELIPRSIVKAPRRTRNLVIVALFAAGGALIYLCAEPFLGSLLAISAALGVPSFVFVQWVAPFVSEFPEKVSAFYWARTIDRAPMALMNMVSSNINQWTLLAAMLPIVYSISRGAPSTIPFDQQQELEILMTLGQSLVGMLFLVNMKLAWWEASSLFSLWFIQFVFSPVKPGPGLLGFLAAHIHWYVTVAYLTWFALGLLRYVLGRRRMDAFHLFGEMWRRHIRPRPAPAVK
;
A
#
# COMPACT_ATOMS: atom_id res chain seq x y z
N LEU A 1 -1.22 -28.81 2.50
CA LEU A 1 -1.76 -27.92 1.47
C LEU A 1 -0.62 -27.18 0.74
N CYS A 2 0.31 -26.48 1.46
CA CYS A 2 1.43 -25.76 0.83
C CYS A 2 2.26 -26.65 -0.11
N ALA A 3 2.63 -27.88 0.31
CA ALA A 3 3.39 -28.81 -0.53
C ALA A 3 2.64 -29.20 -1.82
N LEU A 4 1.34 -29.40 -1.75
CA LEU A 4 0.51 -29.71 -2.92
C LEU A 4 0.44 -28.51 -3.89
N LEU A 5 0.32 -27.30 -3.36
CA LEU A 5 0.32 -26.07 -4.17
C LEU A 5 1.68 -25.83 -4.85
N LEU A 6 2.78 -26.10 -4.14
CA LEU A 6 4.13 -26.02 -4.71
C LEU A 6 4.34 -27.02 -5.85
N LEU A 7 3.88 -28.26 -5.67
CA LEU A 7 3.95 -29.29 -6.70
C LEU A 7 3.08 -28.94 -7.93
N ALA A 8 1.87 -28.41 -7.70
CA ALA A 8 1.00 -27.96 -8.78
C ALA A 8 1.64 -26.82 -9.58
N ALA A 9 2.21 -25.82 -8.90
CA ALA A 9 2.87 -24.67 -9.54
C ALA A 9 4.09 -25.09 -10.38
N ALA A 10 4.88 -26.04 -9.91
CA ALA A 10 6.08 -26.50 -10.60
C ALA A 10 5.81 -27.28 -11.91
N GLN A 11 4.59 -27.77 -12.14
CA GLN A 11 4.24 -28.60 -13.30
C GLN A 11 3.52 -27.85 -14.43
N ILE A 12 3.17 -26.58 -14.22
CA ILE A 12 2.36 -25.83 -15.20
C ILE A 12 3.23 -25.28 -16.31
N ARG A 13 2.97 -25.69 -17.56
CA ARG A 13 3.58 -25.18 -18.79
C ARG A 13 2.67 -24.20 -19.53
N GLU A 14 1.36 -24.42 -19.51
CA GLU A 14 0.33 -23.52 -20.03
C GLU A 14 -0.60 -23.07 -18.89
N VAL A 15 -1.05 -21.83 -18.93
CA VAL A 15 -1.83 -21.23 -17.85
C VAL A 15 -3.26 -20.96 -18.32
N PRO A 16 -4.17 -21.96 -18.22
CA PRO A 16 -5.60 -21.75 -18.51
C PRO A 16 -6.26 -20.91 -17.41
N SER A 17 -7.43 -20.34 -17.71
CA SER A 17 -8.22 -19.55 -16.75
C SER A 17 -8.55 -20.32 -15.47
N THR A 18 -8.73 -21.65 -15.56
CA THR A 18 -9.00 -22.52 -14.40
C THR A 18 -7.84 -22.56 -13.39
N THR A 19 -6.63 -22.21 -13.78
CA THR A 19 -5.48 -22.07 -12.88
C THR A 19 -5.75 -21.08 -11.75
N ALA A 20 -6.59 -20.06 -11.97
CA ALA A 20 -6.97 -19.10 -10.94
C ALA A 20 -7.63 -19.76 -9.72
N LEU A 21 -8.33 -20.89 -9.88
CA LEU A 21 -9.02 -21.60 -8.81
C LEU A 21 -8.08 -22.09 -7.70
N TRP A 22 -6.82 -22.29 -8.03
CA TRP A 22 -5.81 -22.67 -7.03
C TRP A 22 -4.71 -21.62 -6.87
N ALA A 23 -4.33 -20.89 -7.93
CA ALA A 23 -3.25 -19.90 -7.88
C ALA A 23 -3.63 -18.66 -7.03
N ALA A 24 -4.88 -18.16 -7.15
CA ALA A 24 -5.33 -17.05 -6.31
C ALA A 24 -5.43 -17.46 -4.82
N PRO A 25 -6.04 -18.58 -4.42
CA PRO A 25 -5.94 -19.09 -3.04
C PRO A 25 -4.51 -19.36 -2.58
N ALA A 26 -3.59 -19.75 -3.46
CA ALA A 26 -2.19 -19.99 -3.11
C ALA A 26 -1.45 -18.67 -2.78
N ILE A 27 -1.64 -17.62 -3.59
CA ILE A 27 -1.10 -16.28 -3.31
C ILE A 27 -1.70 -15.72 -2.02
N LEU A 28 -3.01 -15.87 -1.82
CA LEU A 28 -3.68 -15.44 -0.60
C LEU A 28 -3.14 -16.19 0.64
N LEU A 29 -2.96 -17.50 0.56
CA LEU A 29 -2.35 -18.29 1.63
C LEU A 29 -0.92 -17.85 1.89
N ALA A 30 -0.10 -17.66 0.85
CA ALA A 30 1.26 -17.20 0.96
C ALA A 30 1.34 -15.84 1.67
N ALA A 31 0.49 -14.91 1.27
CA ALA A 31 0.38 -13.59 1.87
C ALA A 31 -0.04 -13.67 3.34
N MET A 32 -1.00 -14.54 3.70
CA MET A 32 -1.39 -14.79 5.10
C MET A 32 -0.26 -15.39 5.93
N LEU A 33 0.51 -16.34 5.38
CA LEU A 33 1.66 -16.93 6.09
C LEU A 33 2.73 -15.87 6.41
N ILE A 34 3.00 -14.98 5.45
CA ILE A 34 3.94 -13.87 5.64
C ILE A 34 3.40 -12.87 6.66
N ALA A 35 2.12 -12.52 6.60
CA ALA A 35 1.50 -11.60 7.55
C ALA A 35 1.58 -12.16 8.99
N TRP A 36 1.22 -13.41 9.21
CA TRP A 36 1.32 -14.04 10.54
C TRP A 36 2.76 -14.12 11.05
N ALA A 37 3.71 -14.39 10.15
CA ALA A 37 5.14 -14.36 10.50
C ALA A 37 5.60 -12.95 10.88
N ALA A 38 5.19 -11.93 10.12
CA ALA A 38 5.53 -10.54 10.34
C ALA A 38 4.92 -10.00 11.65
N GLU A 39 3.61 -10.23 11.87
CA GLU A 39 2.93 -9.87 13.13
C GLU A 39 3.54 -10.55 14.35
N SER A 40 3.99 -11.80 14.20
CA SER A 40 4.69 -12.49 15.28
C SER A 40 6.10 -11.96 15.51
N ALA A 41 6.82 -11.59 14.45
CA ALA A 41 8.20 -11.13 14.51
C ALA A 41 8.32 -9.71 15.11
N GLN A 42 7.32 -8.85 14.94
CA GLN A 42 7.34 -7.45 15.42
C GLN A 42 7.61 -7.34 16.92
N PHE A 43 7.19 -8.33 17.73
CA PHE A 43 7.43 -8.35 19.18
C PHE A 43 8.91 -8.54 19.55
N PHE A 44 9.75 -8.90 18.59
CA PHE A 44 11.17 -9.21 18.76
C PHE A 44 12.09 -8.28 17.98
N VAL A 45 11.51 -7.32 17.26
CA VAL A 45 12.19 -6.26 16.52
C VAL A 45 12.19 -4.99 17.37
N ALA A 46 13.15 -4.09 17.18
CA ALA A 46 13.19 -2.81 17.86
C ALA A 46 11.90 -2.02 17.57
N GLN A 47 11.19 -1.65 18.63
CA GLN A 47 9.83 -1.07 18.57
C GLN A 47 9.72 0.18 17.69
N GLY A 48 10.79 0.99 17.58
CA GLY A 48 10.77 2.27 16.89
C GLY A 48 10.56 2.23 15.36
N PHE A 49 10.49 1.05 14.73
CA PHE A 49 10.15 0.92 13.30
C PHE A 49 9.47 -0.42 12.96
N ALA A 50 8.88 -1.05 13.97
CA ALA A 50 8.18 -2.32 13.81
C ALA A 50 7.06 -2.23 12.77
N LEU A 51 6.28 -1.15 12.76
CA LEU A 51 5.19 -0.94 11.79
C LEU A 51 5.71 -0.80 10.35
N ALA A 52 6.82 -0.10 10.13
CA ALA A 52 7.38 0.03 8.79
C ALA A 52 7.94 -1.30 8.25
N ILE A 53 8.55 -2.12 9.14
CA ILE A 53 8.97 -3.48 8.77
C ILE A 53 7.76 -4.36 8.50
N LEU A 54 6.73 -4.28 9.34
CA LEU A 54 5.49 -5.03 9.17
C LEU A 54 4.85 -4.69 7.81
N ALA A 55 4.68 -3.39 7.52
CA ALA A 55 4.16 -2.91 6.25
C ALA A 55 4.98 -3.43 5.06
N TRP A 56 6.32 -3.37 5.15
CA TRP A 56 7.18 -3.89 4.09
C TRP A 56 7.04 -5.40 3.89
N LEU A 57 6.98 -6.18 4.97
CA LEU A 57 6.82 -7.62 4.88
C LEU A 57 5.44 -8.03 4.36
N GLN A 58 4.40 -7.28 4.69
CA GLN A 58 3.04 -7.53 4.20
C GLN A 58 2.89 -7.22 2.70
N THR A 59 3.72 -6.33 2.13
CA THR A 59 3.71 -6.02 0.70
C THR A 59 4.56 -6.96 -0.16
N LEU A 60 5.28 -7.94 0.42
CA LEU A 60 6.10 -8.89 -0.36
C LEU A 60 5.34 -9.65 -1.46
N PRO A 61 4.07 -10.06 -1.30
CA PRO A 61 3.31 -10.70 -2.37
C PRO A 61 3.13 -9.81 -3.59
N GLU A 62 2.95 -8.50 -3.38
CA GLU A 62 2.84 -7.51 -4.44
C GLU A 62 4.18 -7.31 -5.16
N PHE A 63 5.29 -7.23 -4.39
CA PHE A 63 6.63 -7.21 -4.97
C PHE A 63 6.88 -8.39 -5.92
N ALA A 64 6.39 -9.58 -5.60
CA ALA A 64 6.57 -10.75 -6.44
C ALA A 64 5.75 -10.67 -7.75
N VAL A 65 4.52 -10.19 -7.70
CA VAL A 65 3.69 -9.98 -8.91
C VAL A 65 4.35 -8.93 -9.82
N GLU A 66 4.78 -7.82 -9.26
CA GLU A 66 5.46 -6.76 -10.01
C GLU A 66 6.82 -7.20 -10.53
N PHE A 67 7.57 -8.00 -9.77
CA PHE A 67 8.82 -8.60 -10.23
C PHE A 67 8.60 -9.42 -11.51
N VAL A 68 7.56 -10.28 -11.55
CA VAL A 68 7.25 -11.08 -12.75
C VAL A 68 6.90 -10.20 -13.92
N LEU A 69 6.10 -9.14 -13.74
CA LEU A 69 5.74 -8.19 -14.77
C LEU A 69 6.94 -7.42 -15.31
N ALA A 70 7.82 -6.95 -14.41
CA ALA A 70 9.06 -6.24 -14.79
C ALA A 70 10.05 -7.17 -15.50
N TRP A 71 10.21 -8.39 -15.02
CA TRP A 71 11.06 -9.40 -15.65
C TRP A 71 10.60 -9.76 -17.05
N LYS A 72 9.28 -9.90 -17.25
CA LYS A 72 8.67 -10.14 -18.56
C LYS A 72 8.55 -8.88 -19.43
N GLN A 73 9.03 -7.73 -18.94
CA GLN A 73 9.01 -6.44 -19.65
C GLN A 73 7.60 -5.98 -20.07
N GLN A 74 6.58 -6.38 -19.31
CA GLN A 74 5.18 -6.03 -19.56
C GLN A 74 4.83 -4.67 -18.94
N VAL A 75 5.47 -3.60 -19.41
CA VAL A 75 5.39 -2.25 -18.86
C VAL A 75 3.95 -1.75 -18.64
N PRO A 76 3.00 -1.93 -19.59
CA PRO A 76 1.62 -1.48 -19.37
C PRO A 76 0.94 -2.15 -18.18
N LEU A 77 1.14 -3.45 -17.99
CA LEU A 77 0.57 -4.22 -16.90
C LEU A 77 1.29 -3.93 -15.57
N LEU A 78 2.60 -3.73 -15.61
CA LEU A 78 3.43 -3.36 -14.49
C LEU A 78 2.96 -2.06 -13.85
N LEU A 79 2.79 -1.01 -14.64
CA LEU A 79 2.31 0.28 -14.14
C LEU A 79 0.83 0.26 -13.78
N ALA A 80 0.03 -0.61 -14.42
CA ALA A 80 -1.36 -0.85 -14.01
C ALA A 80 -1.43 -1.46 -12.62
N ASN A 81 -0.60 -2.45 -12.31
CA ASN A 81 -0.55 -3.09 -10.99
C ASN A 81 -0.14 -2.09 -9.91
N LEU A 82 0.98 -1.38 -10.10
CA LEU A 82 1.48 -0.37 -9.16
C LEU A 82 0.43 0.71 -8.86
N THR A 83 -0.15 1.30 -9.90
CA THR A 83 -1.14 2.37 -9.73
C THR A 83 -2.45 1.85 -9.14
N GLY A 84 -2.85 0.61 -9.47
CA GLY A 84 -4.02 -0.05 -8.93
C GLY A 84 -3.88 -0.33 -7.43
N ALA A 85 -2.75 -0.88 -7.00
CA ALA A 85 -2.42 -1.15 -5.62
C ALA A 85 -2.48 0.11 -4.76
N LEU A 86 -1.75 1.15 -5.14
CA LEU A 86 -1.75 2.45 -4.45
C LEU A 86 -3.16 3.06 -4.33
N ARG A 87 -3.98 2.94 -5.38
CA ARG A 87 -5.36 3.43 -5.36
C ARG A 87 -6.28 2.59 -4.50
N LEU A 88 -6.07 1.26 -4.45
CA LEU A 88 -6.78 0.37 -3.56
C LEU A 88 -6.50 0.68 -2.09
N LEU A 89 -5.25 0.93 -1.73
CA LEU A 89 -4.89 1.31 -0.35
C LEU A 89 -5.60 2.60 0.07
N THR A 90 -5.47 3.65 -0.72
CA THR A 90 -6.00 4.98 -0.36
C THR A 90 -7.51 5.09 -0.58
N GLY A 91 -8.05 4.53 -1.68
CA GLY A 91 -9.45 4.69 -2.08
C GLY A 91 -10.39 3.66 -1.46
N LEU A 92 -9.90 2.47 -1.11
CA LEU A 92 -10.69 1.43 -0.46
C LEU A 92 -10.21 1.18 0.98
N GLY A 93 -8.90 1.02 1.20
CA GLY A 93 -8.34 0.64 2.47
C GLY A 93 -8.60 1.66 3.59
N TRP A 94 -8.26 2.93 3.38
CA TRP A 94 -8.51 3.98 4.38
C TRP A 94 -9.99 4.17 4.69
N PRO A 95 -10.90 4.28 3.69
CA PRO A 95 -12.34 4.31 3.94
C PRO A 95 -12.88 3.06 4.64
N MET A 96 -12.35 1.88 4.34
CA MET A 96 -12.72 0.64 5.02
C MET A 96 -12.40 0.72 6.52
N ILE A 97 -11.21 1.20 6.88
CA ILE A 97 -10.81 1.38 8.29
C ILE A 97 -11.80 2.33 8.99
N TYR A 98 -12.12 3.46 8.35
CA TYR A 98 -13.10 4.38 8.91
C TYR A 98 -14.48 3.72 9.08
N ALA A 99 -14.97 3.03 8.06
CA ALA A 99 -16.30 2.39 8.07
C ALA A 99 -16.39 1.33 9.18
N VAL A 100 -15.36 0.47 9.30
CA VAL A 100 -15.30 -0.58 10.33
C VAL A 100 -15.27 0.03 11.73
N ALA A 101 -14.44 1.05 11.97
CA ALA A 101 -14.37 1.76 13.25
C ALA A 101 -15.69 2.46 13.57
N ALA A 102 -16.37 3.06 12.57
CA ALA A 102 -17.67 3.72 12.75
C ALA A 102 -18.78 2.72 13.10
N LEU A 103 -18.81 1.55 12.43
CA LEU A 103 -19.75 0.47 12.75
C LEU A 103 -19.50 -0.09 14.16
N ALA A 104 -18.24 -0.32 14.52
CA ALA A 104 -17.87 -0.78 15.85
C ALA A 104 -18.23 0.24 16.93
N SER A 105 -18.05 1.54 16.66
CA SER A 105 -18.44 2.62 17.58
C SER A 105 -19.96 2.67 17.80
N ARG A 106 -20.74 2.50 16.74
CA ARG A 106 -22.21 2.41 16.86
C ARG A 106 -22.64 1.19 17.67
N ALA A 107 -22.04 0.04 17.41
CA ALA A 107 -22.40 -1.22 18.07
C ALA A 107 -21.99 -1.23 19.56
N ARG A 108 -20.78 -0.78 19.89
CA ARG A 108 -20.21 -0.88 21.25
C ARG A 108 -20.44 0.36 22.10
N ARG A 109 -20.26 1.56 21.53
CA ARG A 109 -20.34 2.85 22.25
C ARG A 109 -21.65 3.58 22.07
N ARG A 110 -22.54 3.08 21.17
CA ARG A 110 -23.82 3.71 20.79
C ARG A 110 -23.67 5.17 20.35
N LYS A 111 -22.50 5.54 19.84
CA LYS A 111 -22.18 6.90 19.38
C LYS A 111 -21.65 6.85 17.94
N PRO A 112 -22.05 7.82 17.08
CA PRO A 112 -21.48 7.95 15.75
C PRO A 112 -20.02 8.39 15.84
N LEU A 113 -19.13 7.73 15.12
CA LEU A 113 -17.74 8.16 14.96
C LEU A 113 -17.70 9.27 13.92
N LYS A 114 -17.22 10.44 14.28
CA LYS A 114 -17.10 11.59 13.36
C LYS A 114 -15.76 11.60 12.62
N GLU A 115 -14.70 11.19 13.30
CA GLU A 115 -13.33 11.22 12.80
C GLU A 115 -12.48 10.16 13.52
N ILE A 116 -11.46 9.64 12.85
CA ILE A 116 -10.35 8.90 13.46
C ILE A 116 -9.27 9.93 13.75
N ARG A 117 -8.83 10.05 15.00
CA ARG A 117 -7.75 10.96 15.40
C ARG A 117 -6.44 10.20 15.46
N LEU A 118 -5.42 10.78 14.87
CA LEU A 118 -4.07 10.23 14.86
C LEU A 118 -3.32 10.64 16.14
N GLU A 119 -2.40 9.81 16.56
CA GLU A 119 -1.48 10.12 17.66
C GLU A 119 -0.37 11.07 17.17
N GLU A 120 0.28 11.78 18.09
CA GLU A 120 1.33 12.75 17.74
C GLU A 120 2.49 12.10 16.96
N ALA A 121 2.87 10.88 17.31
CA ALA A 121 3.94 10.13 16.66
C ALA A 121 3.66 9.89 15.16
N HIS A 122 2.39 9.69 14.79
CA HIS A 122 1.95 9.44 13.41
C HIS A 122 2.19 10.63 12.44
N CYS A 123 2.62 11.79 12.95
CA CYS A 123 3.03 12.89 12.09
C CYS A 123 4.19 12.52 11.16
N VAL A 124 5.00 11.53 11.55
CA VAL A 124 6.16 11.07 10.75
C VAL A 124 5.71 10.39 9.48
N GLU A 125 4.71 9.51 9.54
CA GLU A 125 4.14 8.83 8.39
C GLU A 125 3.42 9.82 7.48
N VAL A 126 2.64 10.74 8.05
CA VAL A 126 1.91 11.75 7.27
C VAL A 126 2.87 12.67 6.50
N VAL A 127 3.90 13.19 7.15
CA VAL A 127 4.92 14.02 6.50
C VAL A 127 5.83 13.18 5.61
N GLY A 128 6.15 11.95 6.02
CA GLY A 128 6.95 11.00 5.28
C GLY A 128 6.35 10.65 3.92
N LEU A 129 5.02 10.57 3.81
CA LEU A 129 4.33 10.32 2.54
C LEU A 129 4.52 11.46 1.53
N LEU A 130 4.65 12.71 1.98
CA LEU A 130 4.83 13.85 1.07
C LEU A 130 6.12 13.76 0.25
N VAL A 131 7.21 13.25 0.84
CA VAL A 131 8.52 13.25 0.20
C VAL A 131 8.54 12.41 -1.09
N PRO A 132 8.12 11.13 -1.09
CA PRO A 132 8.03 10.36 -2.33
C PRO A 132 7.02 10.97 -3.32
N LEU A 133 5.89 11.55 -2.88
CA LEU A 133 4.93 12.18 -3.78
C LEU A 133 5.53 13.36 -4.55
N ILE A 134 6.35 14.18 -3.90
CA ILE A 134 7.09 15.26 -4.57
C ILE A 134 8.04 14.68 -5.63
N TYR A 135 8.80 13.64 -5.28
CA TYR A 135 9.73 13.03 -6.23
C TYR A 135 9.01 12.34 -7.39
N ILE A 136 7.93 11.63 -7.14
CA ILE A 136 7.11 11.00 -8.18
C ILE A 136 6.47 12.03 -9.13
N THR A 137 6.17 13.25 -8.65
CA THR A 137 5.76 14.34 -9.53
C THR A 137 6.83 14.66 -10.58
N PHE A 138 8.10 14.63 -10.19
CA PHE A 138 9.23 14.79 -11.12
C PHE A 138 9.35 13.58 -12.07
N VAL A 139 9.22 12.35 -11.56
CA VAL A 139 9.23 11.12 -12.38
C VAL A 139 8.09 11.16 -13.42
N TRP A 140 6.90 11.57 -13.02
CA TRP A 140 5.77 11.76 -13.91
C TRP A 140 6.05 12.83 -14.99
N ALA A 141 6.59 13.99 -14.60
CA ALA A 141 6.86 15.09 -15.52
C ALA A 141 7.90 14.76 -16.60
N LYS A 142 8.84 13.84 -16.31
CA LYS A 142 9.80 13.33 -17.31
C LYS A 142 9.31 12.10 -18.08
N ALA A 143 8.10 11.62 -17.78
CA ALA A 143 7.43 10.48 -18.43
C ALA A 143 8.28 9.19 -18.47
N SER A 144 9.05 8.92 -17.41
CA SER A 144 9.92 7.74 -17.39
C SER A 144 10.44 7.41 -16.00
N LEU A 145 10.81 6.13 -15.81
CA LEU A 145 11.42 5.61 -14.59
C LEU A 145 12.72 4.87 -14.91
N ASN A 146 13.82 5.23 -14.25
CA ASN A 146 15.14 4.66 -14.53
C ASN A 146 15.90 4.30 -13.23
N LEU A 147 17.13 3.77 -13.37
CA LEU A 147 17.96 3.34 -12.23
C LEU A 147 18.36 4.49 -11.29
N ILE A 148 18.48 5.72 -11.79
CA ILE A 148 18.76 6.88 -10.92
C ILE A 148 17.56 7.15 -10.02
N ASP A 149 16.34 7.07 -10.58
CA ASP A 149 15.12 7.20 -9.81
C ASP A 149 15.02 6.11 -8.74
N ALA A 150 15.37 4.87 -9.10
CA ALA A 150 15.43 3.78 -8.13
C ALA A 150 16.35 4.12 -6.95
N GLY A 151 17.55 4.62 -7.23
CA GLY A 151 18.50 5.05 -6.19
C GLY A 151 17.92 6.14 -5.29
N VAL A 152 17.29 7.16 -5.85
CA VAL A 152 16.66 8.26 -5.09
C VAL A 152 15.49 7.73 -4.24
N LEU A 153 14.61 6.92 -4.80
CA LEU A 153 13.45 6.35 -4.08
C LEU A 153 13.89 5.45 -2.91
N ILE A 154 14.94 4.63 -3.10
CA ILE A 154 15.55 3.83 -2.02
C ILE A 154 16.11 4.76 -0.94
N LEU A 155 16.82 5.82 -1.30
CA LEU A 155 17.36 6.79 -0.32
C LEU A 155 16.25 7.48 0.46
N ILE A 156 15.13 7.85 -0.19
CA ILE A 156 13.96 8.42 0.47
C ILE A 156 13.41 7.45 1.52
N TYR A 157 13.26 6.17 1.16
CA TYR A 157 12.77 5.16 2.10
C TYR A 157 13.73 4.91 3.27
N VAL A 158 15.02 4.81 3.00
CA VAL A 158 16.06 4.66 4.04
C VAL A 158 16.04 5.87 4.98
N ALA A 159 15.93 7.09 4.45
CA ALA A 159 15.80 8.30 5.27
C ALA A 159 14.55 8.26 6.15
N TYR A 160 13.40 7.83 5.59
CA TYR A 160 12.16 7.63 6.35
C TYR A 160 12.36 6.64 7.50
N LEU A 161 12.98 5.48 7.24
CA LEU A 161 13.27 4.47 8.28
C LEU A 161 14.22 5.00 9.37
N ILE A 162 15.23 5.79 8.99
CA ILE A 162 16.17 6.41 9.96
C ILE A 162 15.42 7.38 10.88
N VAL A 163 14.51 8.18 10.34
CA VAL A 163 13.69 9.10 11.13
C VAL A 163 12.79 8.30 12.07
N LEU A 164 12.07 7.32 11.55
CA LEU A 164 11.13 6.50 12.32
C LEU A 164 11.82 5.74 13.47
N ARG A 165 13.03 5.20 13.22
CA ARG A 165 13.84 4.52 14.26
C ARG A 165 14.19 5.43 15.44
N ARG A 166 14.25 6.74 15.25
CA ARG A 166 14.58 7.71 16.30
C ARG A 166 13.37 8.24 17.06
N MET A 167 12.16 7.90 16.62
CA MET A 167 10.94 8.26 17.31
C MET A 167 10.75 7.43 18.58
N PRO A 168 9.99 7.94 19.57
CA PRO A 168 9.62 7.13 20.73
C PRO A 168 8.89 5.88 20.26
N PRO A 169 9.09 4.73 20.92
CA PRO A 169 8.35 3.53 20.58
C PRO A 169 6.87 3.78 20.79
N GLU A 170 6.06 3.40 19.83
CA GLU A 170 4.60 3.33 20.00
C GLU A 170 4.25 2.37 21.11
N GLN A 171 3.05 2.54 21.69
CA GLN A 171 2.59 1.60 22.72
C GLN A 171 2.58 0.19 22.13
N PRO A 172 3.28 -0.77 22.79
CA PRO A 172 3.39 -2.11 22.24
C PRO A 172 1.98 -2.71 22.09
N GLU A 173 1.74 -3.33 20.96
CA GLU A 173 0.56 -4.14 20.73
C GLU A 173 0.44 -5.18 21.84
N GLY A 174 -0.72 -5.28 22.48
CA GLY A 174 -0.94 -6.31 23.47
C GLY A 174 -1.01 -7.68 22.78
N ILE A 175 -0.34 -8.70 23.33
CA ILE A 175 -0.43 -10.07 22.80
C ILE A 175 -1.88 -10.54 22.68
N GLU A 176 -2.77 -10.01 23.53
CA GLU A 176 -4.19 -10.34 23.56
C GLU A 176 -4.98 -9.78 22.36
N ASP A 177 -4.42 -8.80 21.67
CA ASP A 177 -5.04 -8.12 20.54
C ASP A 177 -4.68 -8.73 19.19
N LEU A 178 -3.69 -9.63 19.17
CA LEU A 178 -3.29 -10.38 17.98
C LEU A 178 -4.36 -11.38 17.54
N GLU A 179 -4.36 -11.69 16.25
CA GLU A 179 -5.09 -12.83 15.71
C GLU A 179 -4.67 -14.15 16.41
N LEU A 180 -5.51 -15.15 16.34
CA LEU A 180 -5.28 -16.42 17.04
C LEU A 180 -3.93 -17.06 16.71
N ILE A 181 -3.52 -17.04 15.44
CA ILE A 181 -2.29 -17.70 14.98
C ILE A 181 -1.04 -16.94 15.45
N PRO A 182 -0.85 -15.62 15.15
CA PRO A 182 0.26 -14.86 15.69
C PRO A 182 0.34 -14.90 17.21
N ARG A 183 -0.80 -14.81 17.91
CA ARG A 183 -0.87 -14.92 19.38
C ARG A 183 -0.31 -16.24 19.88
N SER A 184 -0.66 -17.36 19.26
CA SER A 184 -0.17 -18.69 19.63
C SER A 184 1.33 -18.82 19.39
N ILE A 185 1.83 -18.24 18.30
CA ILE A 185 3.26 -18.24 17.95
C ILE A 185 4.05 -17.43 18.98
N VAL A 186 3.61 -16.24 19.32
CA VAL A 186 4.30 -15.34 20.28
C VAL A 186 4.36 -15.98 21.68
N LYS A 187 3.31 -16.70 22.12
CA LYS A 187 3.28 -17.44 23.39
C LYS A 187 4.10 -18.72 23.43
N ALA A 188 4.57 -19.22 22.28
CA ALA A 188 5.32 -20.45 22.21
C ALA A 188 6.76 -20.30 22.76
N PRO A 189 7.43 -21.40 23.19
CA PRO A 189 8.83 -21.39 23.61
C PRO A 189 9.75 -20.81 22.54
N ARG A 190 10.79 -20.08 22.95
CA ARG A 190 11.69 -19.31 22.05
C ARG A 190 12.16 -20.08 20.81
N ARG A 191 12.57 -21.36 20.98
CA ARG A 191 13.04 -22.19 19.84
C ARG A 191 11.91 -22.48 18.86
N THR A 192 10.78 -22.97 19.35
CA THR A 192 9.59 -23.27 18.53
C THR A 192 9.08 -22.03 17.83
N ARG A 193 8.94 -20.93 18.54
CA ARG A 193 8.50 -19.62 18.01
C ARG A 193 9.38 -19.18 16.84
N ASN A 194 10.70 -19.10 17.05
CA ASN A 194 11.63 -18.64 16.01
C ASN A 194 11.62 -19.59 14.80
N LEU A 195 11.54 -20.90 15.04
CA LEU A 195 11.43 -21.89 13.96
C LEU A 195 10.13 -21.69 13.15
N VAL A 196 9.00 -21.51 13.83
CA VAL A 196 7.70 -21.30 13.17
C VAL A 196 7.70 -19.99 12.35
N ILE A 197 8.22 -18.88 12.91
CA ILE A 197 8.32 -17.61 12.18
C ILE A 197 9.15 -17.79 10.89
N VAL A 198 10.33 -18.39 11.00
CA VAL A 198 11.19 -18.64 9.83
C VAL A 198 10.52 -19.59 8.84
N ALA A 199 9.88 -20.64 9.32
CA ALA A 199 9.17 -21.59 8.46
C ALA A 199 7.99 -20.95 7.71
N LEU A 200 7.23 -20.06 8.37
CA LEU A 200 6.14 -19.33 7.73
C LEU A 200 6.66 -18.36 6.65
N PHE A 201 7.73 -17.61 6.92
CA PHE A 201 8.37 -16.76 5.90
C PHE A 201 8.90 -17.58 4.73
N ALA A 202 9.59 -18.70 5.00
CA ALA A 202 10.14 -19.56 3.96
C ALA A 202 9.02 -20.20 3.10
N ALA A 203 7.96 -20.73 3.75
CA ALA A 203 6.83 -21.33 3.04
C ALA A 203 6.04 -20.30 2.25
N GLY A 204 5.75 -19.13 2.84
CA GLY A 204 5.08 -18.03 2.15
C GLY A 204 5.89 -17.51 0.96
N GLY A 205 7.20 -17.27 1.15
CA GLY A 205 8.09 -16.84 0.08
C GLY A 205 8.21 -17.87 -1.05
N ALA A 206 8.33 -19.15 -0.74
CA ALA A 206 8.37 -20.22 -1.74
C ALA A 206 7.04 -20.32 -2.52
N LEU A 207 5.89 -20.22 -1.83
CA LEU A 207 4.58 -20.20 -2.50
C LEU A 207 4.45 -18.99 -3.43
N ILE A 208 4.83 -17.79 -2.99
CA ILE A 208 4.80 -16.59 -3.83
C ILE A 208 5.67 -16.80 -5.06
N TYR A 209 6.91 -17.22 -4.87
CA TYR A 209 7.85 -17.41 -5.97
C TYR A 209 7.33 -18.37 -7.05
N LEU A 210 6.70 -19.47 -6.63
CA LEU A 210 6.17 -20.49 -7.57
C LEU A 210 4.78 -20.14 -8.12
N CYS A 211 3.96 -19.39 -7.38
CA CYS A 211 2.57 -19.14 -7.76
C CYS A 211 2.34 -17.77 -8.42
N ALA A 212 3.28 -16.81 -8.32
CA ALA A 212 3.07 -15.46 -8.88
C ALA A 212 2.89 -15.49 -10.40
N GLU A 213 3.70 -16.25 -11.13
CA GLU A 213 3.59 -16.36 -12.58
C GLU A 213 2.32 -17.10 -13.03
N PRO A 214 1.97 -18.29 -12.51
CA PRO A 214 0.69 -18.94 -12.78
C PRO A 214 -0.53 -18.08 -12.40
N PHE A 215 -0.47 -17.35 -11.30
CA PHE A 215 -1.52 -16.44 -10.89
C PHE A 215 -1.74 -15.35 -11.92
N LEU A 216 -0.68 -14.62 -12.28
CA LEU A 216 -0.75 -13.57 -13.29
C LEU A 216 -1.25 -14.10 -14.63
N GLY A 217 -0.71 -15.23 -15.10
CA GLY A 217 -1.14 -15.87 -16.34
C GLY A 217 -2.62 -16.23 -16.34
N SER A 218 -3.14 -16.73 -15.20
CA SER A 218 -4.56 -17.05 -15.06
C SER A 218 -5.47 -15.83 -15.11
N LEU A 219 -5.05 -14.69 -14.55
CA LEU A 219 -5.77 -13.42 -14.65
C LEU A 219 -5.85 -12.94 -16.11
N LEU A 220 -4.76 -13.07 -16.87
CA LEU A 220 -4.74 -12.73 -18.28
C LEU A 220 -5.65 -13.66 -19.11
N ALA A 221 -5.66 -14.95 -18.79
CA ALA A 221 -6.55 -15.92 -19.44
C ALA A 221 -8.04 -15.65 -19.13
N ILE A 222 -8.37 -15.28 -17.87
CA ILE A 222 -9.75 -14.89 -17.50
C ILE A 222 -10.15 -13.61 -18.24
N SER A 223 -9.26 -12.60 -18.27
CA SER A 223 -9.55 -11.34 -18.96
C SER A 223 -9.87 -11.57 -20.43
N ALA A 224 -9.10 -12.43 -21.10
CA ALA A 224 -9.34 -12.82 -22.48
C ALA A 224 -10.68 -13.54 -22.65
N ALA A 225 -11.00 -14.49 -21.75
CA ALA A 225 -12.26 -15.25 -21.82
C ALA A 225 -13.50 -14.36 -21.61
N LEU A 226 -13.40 -13.34 -20.75
CA LEU A 226 -14.49 -12.39 -20.49
C LEU A 226 -14.53 -11.22 -21.49
N GLY A 227 -13.53 -11.09 -22.35
CA GLY A 227 -13.40 -9.97 -23.28
C GLY A 227 -13.22 -8.62 -22.58
N VAL A 228 -12.68 -8.62 -21.35
CA VAL A 228 -12.32 -7.45 -20.56
C VAL A 228 -10.82 -7.18 -20.77
N PRO A 229 -10.38 -5.92 -20.89
CA PRO A 229 -8.95 -5.64 -21.03
C PRO A 229 -8.13 -6.22 -19.88
N SER A 230 -7.00 -6.88 -20.17
CA SER A 230 -6.10 -7.47 -19.17
C SER A 230 -5.56 -6.44 -18.17
N PHE A 231 -5.42 -5.20 -18.62
CA PHE A 231 -5.11 -4.04 -17.80
C PHE A 231 -6.06 -3.92 -16.59
N VAL A 232 -7.37 -4.08 -16.76
CA VAL A 232 -8.37 -3.97 -15.68
C VAL A 232 -8.19 -5.07 -14.63
N PHE A 233 -7.92 -6.31 -15.07
CA PHE A 233 -7.69 -7.43 -14.14
C PHE A 233 -6.41 -7.24 -13.34
N VAL A 234 -5.32 -6.86 -13.99
CA VAL A 234 -4.04 -6.65 -13.32
C VAL A 234 -4.11 -5.43 -12.40
N GLN A 235 -4.85 -4.39 -12.78
CA GLN A 235 -5.00 -3.18 -11.97
C GLN A 235 -5.80 -3.39 -10.68
N TRP A 236 -6.82 -4.26 -10.70
CA TRP A 236 -7.77 -4.36 -9.58
C TRP A 236 -7.72 -5.71 -8.88
N VAL A 237 -7.70 -6.82 -9.63
CA VAL A 237 -7.78 -8.15 -9.04
C VAL A 237 -6.45 -8.58 -8.46
N ALA A 238 -5.35 -8.33 -9.16
CA ALA A 238 -4.03 -8.74 -8.67
C ALA A 238 -3.68 -8.06 -7.33
N PRO A 239 -3.74 -6.71 -7.18
CA PRO A 239 -3.47 -6.06 -5.90
C PRO A 239 -4.49 -6.41 -4.81
N PHE A 240 -5.78 -6.61 -5.18
CA PHE A 240 -6.78 -7.01 -4.20
C PHE A 240 -6.42 -8.33 -3.52
N VAL A 241 -5.91 -9.30 -4.28
CA VAL A 241 -5.50 -10.61 -3.76
C VAL A 241 -4.17 -10.53 -3.02
N SER A 242 -3.16 -9.84 -3.57
CA SER A 242 -1.83 -9.76 -2.96
C SER A 242 -1.80 -8.93 -1.67
N GLU A 243 -2.60 -7.87 -1.59
CA GLU A 243 -2.71 -7.01 -0.40
C GLU A 243 -3.84 -7.42 0.57
N PHE A 244 -4.54 -8.52 0.30
CA PHE A 244 -5.66 -8.94 1.13
C PHE A 244 -5.31 -9.11 2.61
N PRO A 245 -4.16 -9.71 2.99
CA PRO A 245 -3.77 -9.87 4.39
C PRO A 245 -3.62 -8.54 5.12
N GLU A 246 -3.05 -7.53 4.47
CA GLU A 246 -2.93 -6.19 5.03
C GLU A 246 -4.31 -5.58 5.35
N LYS A 247 -5.26 -5.75 4.43
CA LYS A 247 -6.63 -5.31 4.64
C LYS A 247 -7.33 -6.08 5.76
N VAL A 248 -7.01 -7.37 5.94
CA VAL A 248 -7.52 -8.18 7.04
C VAL A 248 -6.98 -7.68 8.37
N SER A 249 -5.67 -7.51 8.53
CA SER A 249 -5.06 -6.96 9.75
C SER A 249 -5.62 -5.58 10.09
N ALA A 250 -5.71 -4.69 9.10
CA ALA A 250 -6.29 -3.36 9.29
C ALA A 250 -7.78 -3.41 9.71
N PHE A 251 -8.55 -4.36 9.16
CA PHE A 251 -9.94 -4.60 9.56
C PHE A 251 -10.03 -5.02 11.04
N TYR A 252 -9.18 -5.94 11.49
CA TYR A 252 -9.17 -6.40 12.88
C TYR A 252 -8.82 -5.25 13.84
N TRP A 253 -7.80 -4.45 13.53
CA TRP A 253 -7.43 -3.30 14.35
C TRP A 253 -8.54 -2.24 14.39
N ALA A 254 -9.15 -1.92 13.27
CA ALA A 254 -10.23 -0.94 13.19
C ALA A 254 -11.46 -1.33 14.03
N ARG A 255 -11.74 -2.64 14.21
CA ARG A 255 -12.83 -3.13 15.07
C ARG A 255 -12.68 -2.75 16.53
N THR A 256 -11.49 -2.48 17.00
CA THR A 256 -11.24 -2.05 18.39
C THR A 256 -11.37 -0.54 18.59
N ILE A 257 -11.66 0.22 17.54
CA ILE A 257 -11.84 1.68 17.50
C ILE A 257 -10.57 2.42 17.90
N ASP A 258 -10.02 2.15 19.08
CA ASP A 258 -8.83 2.82 19.63
C ASP A 258 -7.55 2.50 18.83
N ARG A 259 -7.57 1.42 18.02
CA ARG A 259 -6.49 1.03 17.12
C ARG A 259 -6.73 1.41 15.67
N ALA A 260 -7.85 2.06 15.36
CA ALA A 260 -8.10 2.55 14.02
C ALA A 260 -7.01 3.55 13.52
N PRO A 261 -6.42 4.41 14.37
CA PRO A 261 -5.26 5.22 13.98
C PRO A 261 -4.05 4.40 13.52
N MET A 262 -3.70 3.34 14.26
CA MET A 262 -2.60 2.44 13.93
C MET A 262 -2.87 1.68 12.62
N ALA A 263 -4.10 1.18 12.42
CA ALA A 263 -4.51 0.56 11.15
C ALA A 263 -4.33 1.51 9.97
N LEU A 264 -4.72 2.78 10.14
CA LEU A 264 -4.56 3.79 9.10
C LEU A 264 -3.09 4.09 8.81
N MET A 265 -2.25 4.19 9.84
CA MET A 265 -0.82 4.44 9.67
C MET A 265 -0.07 3.26 9.07
N ASN A 266 -0.45 2.03 9.36
CA ASN A 266 0.07 0.86 8.66
C ASN A 266 -0.16 0.99 7.13
N MET A 267 -1.37 1.35 6.70
CA MET A 267 -1.67 1.57 5.27
C MET A 267 -0.97 2.80 4.69
N VAL A 268 -0.73 3.86 5.47
CA VAL A 268 0.10 5.00 5.02
C VAL A 268 1.55 4.58 4.84
N SER A 269 2.09 3.76 5.75
CA SER A 269 3.44 3.19 5.63
C SER A 269 3.58 2.29 4.40
N SER A 270 2.54 1.50 4.08
CA SER A 270 2.48 0.72 2.84
C SER A 270 2.46 1.61 1.60
N ASN A 271 1.69 2.70 1.61
CA ASN A 271 1.75 3.69 0.51
C ASN A 271 3.16 4.27 0.33
N ILE A 272 3.86 4.61 1.44
CA ILE A 272 5.25 5.09 1.37
C ILE A 272 6.15 4.02 0.76
N ASN A 273 6.02 2.77 1.20
CA ASN A 273 6.77 1.63 0.69
C ASN A 273 6.53 1.41 -0.82
N GLN A 274 5.27 1.45 -1.26
CA GLN A 274 4.92 1.26 -2.67
C GLN A 274 5.41 2.42 -3.55
N TRP A 275 5.25 3.68 -3.11
CA TRP A 275 5.77 4.84 -3.82
C TRP A 275 7.31 4.93 -3.81
N THR A 276 8.00 4.13 -3.00
CA THR A 276 9.46 4.14 -2.87
C THR A 276 10.08 2.81 -3.31
N LEU A 277 10.13 1.81 -2.44
CA LEU A 277 10.84 0.55 -2.70
C LEU A 277 10.23 -0.26 -3.83
N LEU A 278 8.89 -0.36 -3.87
CA LEU A 278 8.22 -1.10 -4.93
C LEU A 278 8.47 -0.42 -6.28
N ALA A 279 8.24 0.89 -6.38
CA ALA A 279 8.53 1.65 -7.59
C ALA A 279 10.03 1.60 -7.98
N ALA A 280 10.95 1.62 -7.01
CA ALA A 280 12.39 1.50 -7.25
C ALA A 280 12.78 0.13 -7.81
N MET A 281 12.12 -0.94 -7.39
CA MET A 281 12.39 -2.30 -7.88
C MET A 281 12.13 -2.43 -9.39
N LEU A 282 11.15 -1.70 -9.92
CA LEU A 282 10.73 -1.85 -11.32
C LEU A 282 11.85 -1.62 -12.33
N PRO A 283 12.55 -0.46 -12.35
CA PRO A 283 13.64 -0.24 -13.31
C PRO A 283 14.86 -1.11 -13.01
N ILE A 284 15.06 -1.57 -11.78
CA ILE A 284 16.15 -2.50 -11.42
C ILE A 284 15.90 -3.85 -12.08
N VAL A 285 14.73 -4.46 -11.83
CA VAL A 285 14.39 -5.79 -12.39
C VAL A 285 14.28 -5.71 -13.93
N TYR A 286 13.68 -4.65 -14.46
CA TYR A 286 13.59 -4.41 -15.88
C TYR A 286 14.97 -4.32 -16.55
N SER A 287 15.92 -3.62 -15.95
CA SER A 287 17.30 -3.52 -16.45
C SER A 287 18.03 -4.85 -16.39
N ILE A 288 17.86 -5.62 -15.31
CA ILE A 288 18.45 -6.96 -15.19
C ILE A 288 17.90 -7.89 -16.27
N SER A 289 16.58 -7.88 -16.50
CA SER A 289 15.95 -8.73 -17.52
C SER A 289 16.39 -8.39 -18.94
N ARG A 290 16.80 -7.15 -19.18
CA ARG A 290 17.35 -6.67 -20.47
C ARG A 290 18.86 -6.87 -20.61
N GLY A 291 19.54 -7.22 -19.54
CA GLY A 291 21.01 -7.34 -19.53
C GLY A 291 21.75 -6.00 -19.66
N ALA A 292 21.07 -4.85 -19.54
CA ALA A 292 21.67 -3.52 -19.64
C ALA A 292 20.86 -2.47 -18.85
N PRO A 293 21.51 -1.40 -18.34
CA PRO A 293 20.83 -0.26 -17.75
C PRO A 293 19.74 0.27 -18.70
N SER A 294 18.49 0.25 -18.24
CA SER A 294 17.35 0.55 -19.09
C SER A 294 16.37 1.49 -18.39
N THR A 295 15.66 2.27 -19.21
CA THR A 295 14.60 3.18 -18.75
C THR A 295 13.26 2.59 -19.12
N ILE A 296 12.28 2.68 -18.22
CA ILE A 296 10.88 2.37 -18.45
C ILE A 296 10.20 3.65 -18.93
N PRO A 297 9.86 3.78 -20.24
CA PRO A 297 9.12 4.93 -20.74
C PRO A 297 7.63 4.80 -20.36
N PHE A 298 6.95 5.93 -20.20
CA PHE A 298 5.51 5.98 -19.99
C PHE A 298 4.80 6.41 -21.27
N ASP A 299 3.71 5.74 -21.61
CA ASP A 299 2.77 6.21 -22.62
C ASP A 299 1.71 7.14 -22.02
N GLN A 300 0.88 7.75 -22.85
CA GLN A 300 -0.15 8.70 -22.38
C GLN A 300 -1.13 8.10 -21.37
N GLN A 301 -1.47 6.82 -21.52
CA GLN A 301 -2.34 6.15 -20.58
C GLN A 301 -1.66 5.96 -19.23
N GLN A 302 -0.41 5.54 -19.23
CA GLN A 302 0.39 5.35 -18.02
C GLN A 302 0.67 6.67 -17.32
N GLU A 303 0.96 7.75 -18.05
CA GLU A 303 1.09 9.09 -17.49
C GLU A 303 -0.18 9.55 -16.78
N LEU A 304 -1.35 9.32 -17.39
CA LEU A 304 -2.64 9.66 -16.78
C LEU A 304 -2.92 8.82 -15.54
N GLU A 305 -2.61 7.51 -15.56
CA GLU A 305 -2.79 6.60 -14.42
C GLU A 305 -1.90 7.00 -13.23
N ILE A 306 -0.63 7.33 -13.51
CA ILE A 306 0.31 7.81 -12.48
C ILE A 306 -0.17 9.14 -11.91
N LEU A 307 -0.58 10.09 -12.76
CA LEU A 307 -1.06 11.41 -12.34
C LEU A 307 -2.32 11.29 -11.48
N MET A 308 -3.25 10.43 -11.86
CA MET A 308 -4.48 10.18 -11.09
C MET A 308 -4.16 9.57 -9.72
N THR A 309 -3.25 8.59 -9.67
CA THR A 309 -2.80 7.94 -8.44
C THR A 309 -2.07 8.91 -7.52
N LEU A 310 -1.21 9.75 -8.11
CA LEU A 310 -0.53 10.84 -7.41
C LEU A 310 -1.54 11.85 -6.85
N GLY A 311 -2.52 12.27 -7.66
CA GLY A 311 -3.59 13.17 -7.23
C GLY A 311 -4.40 12.59 -6.06
N GLN A 312 -4.75 11.31 -6.11
CA GLN A 312 -5.43 10.62 -5.01
C GLN A 312 -4.57 10.58 -3.74
N SER A 313 -3.29 10.24 -3.86
CA SER A 313 -2.36 10.19 -2.72
C SER A 313 -2.13 11.58 -2.11
N LEU A 314 -2.04 12.63 -2.93
CA LEU A 314 -1.94 14.02 -2.49
C LEU A 314 -3.20 14.48 -1.73
N VAL A 315 -4.40 14.12 -2.21
CA VAL A 315 -5.65 14.41 -1.50
C VAL A 315 -5.72 13.62 -0.19
N GLY A 316 -5.36 12.34 -0.20
CA GLY A 316 -5.28 11.52 1.01
C GLY A 316 -4.33 12.14 2.06
N MET A 317 -3.12 12.49 1.66
CA MET A 317 -2.15 13.18 2.52
C MET A 317 -2.70 14.51 3.04
N LEU A 318 -3.32 15.32 2.18
CA LEU A 318 -3.93 16.60 2.56
C LEU A 318 -5.00 16.43 3.66
N PHE A 319 -5.79 15.34 3.63
CA PHE A 319 -6.77 15.05 4.66
C PHE A 319 -6.10 14.71 5.99
N LEU A 320 -4.97 14.02 5.98
CA LEU A 320 -4.25 13.63 7.19
C LEU A 320 -3.37 14.75 7.79
N VAL A 321 -3.11 15.84 7.07
CA VAL A 321 -2.27 16.96 7.56
C VAL A 321 -2.80 17.55 8.87
N ASN A 322 -4.11 17.50 9.13
CA ASN A 322 -4.72 17.93 10.40
C ASN A 322 -4.79 16.82 11.47
N MET A 323 -4.00 15.73 11.31
CA MET A 323 -3.88 14.60 12.24
C MET A 323 -5.20 13.88 12.51
N LYS A 324 -6.07 13.78 11.50
CA LYS A 324 -7.34 13.07 11.59
C LYS A 324 -7.89 12.71 10.21
N LEU A 325 -8.77 11.69 10.19
CA LEU A 325 -9.57 11.33 9.02
C LEU A 325 -11.04 11.44 9.37
N ALA A 326 -11.73 12.42 8.78
CA ALA A 326 -13.16 12.63 9.00
C ALA A 326 -14.00 11.71 8.09
N TRP A 327 -15.26 11.47 8.47
CA TRP A 327 -16.19 10.62 7.74
C TRP A 327 -16.38 11.05 6.27
N TRP A 328 -16.47 12.35 6.01
CA TRP A 328 -16.67 12.89 4.68
C TRP A 328 -15.39 12.79 3.83
N GLU A 329 -14.19 12.86 4.44
CA GLU A 329 -12.90 12.68 3.79
C GLU A 329 -12.75 11.21 3.34
N ALA A 330 -13.04 10.26 4.23
CA ALA A 330 -13.08 8.85 3.89
C ALA A 330 -14.11 8.54 2.80
N SER A 331 -15.32 9.08 2.92
CA SER A 331 -16.38 8.86 1.92
C SER A 331 -16.03 9.45 0.55
N SER A 332 -15.36 10.60 0.50
CA SER A 332 -14.98 11.23 -0.76
C SER A 332 -13.86 10.44 -1.47
N LEU A 333 -12.86 9.95 -0.74
CA LEU A 333 -11.83 9.05 -1.30
C LEU A 333 -12.46 7.80 -1.89
N PHE A 334 -13.36 7.15 -1.13
CA PHE A 334 -14.08 5.98 -1.61
C PHE A 334 -14.92 6.28 -2.85
N SER A 335 -15.69 7.36 -2.86
CA SER A 335 -16.59 7.68 -3.96
C SER A 335 -15.84 7.92 -5.27
N LEU A 336 -14.76 8.71 -5.25
CA LEU A 336 -13.95 8.96 -6.44
C LEU A 336 -13.26 7.70 -6.94
N TRP A 337 -12.71 6.88 -6.02
CA TRP A 337 -12.14 5.58 -6.38
C TRP A 337 -13.20 4.63 -6.94
N PHE A 338 -14.38 4.54 -6.31
CA PHE A 338 -15.45 3.61 -6.70
C PHE A 338 -16.03 3.95 -8.08
N ILE A 339 -16.21 5.23 -8.38
CA ILE A 339 -16.65 5.68 -9.70
C ILE A 339 -15.66 5.19 -10.77
N GLN A 340 -14.38 5.43 -10.58
CA GLN A 340 -13.35 4.97 -11.50
C GLN A 340 -13.34 3.43 -11.63
N PHE A 341 -13.43 2.71 -10.51
CA PHE A 341 -13.45 1.25 -10.48
C PHE A 341 -14.62 0.68 -11.30
N VAL A 342 -15.84 1.23 -11.13
CA VAL A 342 -17.04 0.77 -11.84
C VAL A 342 -16.94 1.00 -13.34
N PHE A 343 -16.32 2.10 -13.76
CA PHE A 343 -16.17 2.42 -15.18
C PHE A 343 -14.97 1.73 -15.85
N SER A 344 -13.99 1.22 -15.08
CA SER A 344 -12.79 0.56 -15.63
C SER A 344 -13.08 -0.59 -16.61
N PRO A 345 -14.05 -1.49 -16.38
CA PRO A 345 -14.36 -2.57 -17.32
C PRO A 345 -15.28 -2.13 -18.48
N VAL A 346 -15.83 -0.92 -18.44
CA VAL A 346 -16.76 -0.43 -19.47
C VAL A 346 -15.97 -0.01 -20.71
N LYS A 347 -16.31 -0.61 -21.85
CA LYS A 347 -15.64 -0.27 -23.12
C LYS A 347 -16.07 1.11 -23.62
N PRO A 348 -15.14 1.96 -24.09
CA PRO A 348 -15.47 3.16 -24.83
C PRO A 348 -16.36 2.85 -26.04
N GLY A 349 -17.36 3.68 -26.29
CA GLY A 349 -18.30 3.46 -27.41
C GLY A 349 -19.32 4.59 -27.54
N PRO A 350 -20.25 4.47 -28.49
CA PRO A 350 -21.32 5.45 -28.68
C PRO A 350 -22.27 5.46 -27.49
N GLY A 351 -22.81 6.64 -27.18
CA GLY A 351 -23.73 6.86 -26.07
C GLY A 351 -23.05 7.34 -24.78
N LEU A 352 -23.89 7.74 -23.80
CA LEU A 352 -23.42 8.40 -22.58
C LEU A 352 -22.46 7.54 -21.76
N LEU A 353 -22.77 6.27 -21.59
CA LEU A 353 -21.93 5.35 -20.80
C LEU A 353 -20.55 5.13 -21.45
N GLY A 354 -20.51 4.92 -22.76
CA GLY A 354 -19.25 4.76 -23.49
C GLY A 354 -18.41 6.04 -23.53
N PHE A 355 -19.05 7.20 -23.63
CA PHE A 355 -18.38 8.49 -23.52
C PHE A 355 -17.80 8.72 -22.12
N LEU A 356 -18.58 8.43 -21.07
CA LEU A 356 -18.08 8.53 -19.70
C LEU A 356 -16.92 7.56 -19.45
N ALA A 357 -17.02 6.31 -19.91
CA ALA A 357 -15.93 5.34 -19.76
C ALA A 357 -14.64 5.80 -20.44
N ALA A 358 -14.72 6.46 -21.59
CA ALA A 358 -13.56 6.99 -22.31
C ALA A 358 -12.85 8.13 -21.55
N HIS A 359 -13.57 8.90 -20.71
CA HIS A 359 -13.05 10.13 -20.11
C HIS A 359 -12.98 10.06 -18.57
N ILE A 360 -13.45 8.98 -17.94
CA ILE A 360 -13.60 8.93 -16.48
C ILE A 360 -12.27 9.10 -15.76
N HIS A 361 -11.18 8.50 -16.25
CA HIS A 361 -9.85 8.63 -15.65
C HIS A 361 -9.39 10.09 -15.66
N TRP A 362 -9.64 10.81 -16.74
CA TRP A 362 -9.34 12.23 -16.85
C TRP A 362 -10.19 13.07 -15.89
N TYR A 363 -11.50 12.82 -15.82
CA TYR A 363 -12.40 13.55 -14.92
C TYR A 363 -12.04 13.32 -13.45
N VAL A 364 -11.76 12.09 -13.06
CA VAL A 364 -11.34 11.75 -11.68
C VAL A 364 -9.98 12.37 -11.37
N THR A 365 -9.04 12.37 -12.33
CA THR A 365 -7.74 13.04 -12.16
C THR A 365 -7.92 14.53 -11.91
N VAL A 366 -8.71 15.22 -12.72
CA VAL A 366 -9.00 16.65 -12.54
C VAL A 366 -9.70 16.90 -11.22
N ALA A 367 -10.61 16.03 -10.80
CA ALA A 367 -11.30 16.15 -9.52
C ALA A 367 -10.29 16.06 -8.34
N TYR A 368 -9.38 15.09 -8.34
CA TYR A 368 -8.34 14.98 -7.31
C TYR A 368 -7.41 16.20 -7.30
N LEU A 369 -6.89 16.61 -8.45
CA LEU A 369 -5.97 17.75 -8.55
C LEU A 369 -6.63 19.05 -8.13
N THR A 370 -7.88 19.29 -8.56
CA THR A 370 -8.65 20.45 -8.16
C THR A 370 -8.90 20.46 -6.65
N TRP A 371 -9.27 19.30 -6.08
CA TRP A 371 -9.49 19.18 -4.64
C TRP A 371 -8.21 19.48 -3.86
N PHE A 372 -7.09 18.88 -4.31
CA PHE A 372 -5.79 19.14 -3.70
C PHE A 372 -5.42 20.63 -3.76
N ALA A 373 -5.54 21.26 -4.94
CA ALA A 373 -5.22 22.68 -5.12
C ALA A 373 -6.08 23.59 -4.22
N LEU A 374 -7.40 23.35 -4.18
CA LEU A 374 -8.31 24.10 -3.31
C LEU A 374 -8.04 23.86 -1.82
N GLY A 375 -7.69 22.63 -1.45
CA GLY A 375 -7.31 22.29 -0.10
C GLY A 375 -6.01 22.95 0.32
N LEU A 376 -4.99 22.90 -0.53
CA LEU A 376 -3.70 23.57 -0.31
C LEU A 376 -3.89 25.09 -0.17
N LEU A 377 -4.71 25.69 -1.02
CA LEU A 377 -5.04 27.12 -0.94
C LEU A 377 -5.65 27.48 0.43
N ARG A 378 -6.52 26.63 1.00
CA ARG A 378 -7.09 26.85 2.35
C ARG A 378 -6.03 26.82 3.44
N TYR A 379 -4.99 25.97 3.31
CA TYR A 379 -3.86 25.96 4.23
C TYR A 379 -2.99 27.22 4.08
N VAL A 380 -2.64 27.59 2.84
CA VAL A 380 -1.85 28.81 2.55
C VAL A 380 -2.55 30.05 3.04
N LEU A 381 -3.88 30.16 2.91
CA LEU A 381 -4.66 31.27 3.42
C LEU A 381 -4.88 31.24 4.95
N GLY A 382 -4.26 30.31 5.67
CA GLY A 382 -4.34 30.21 7.14
C GLY A 382 -5.71 29.75 7.65
N ARG A 383 -6.61 29.28 6.77
CA ARG A 383 -7.95 28.80 7.16
C ARG A 383 -7.97 27.42 7.79
N ARG A 384 -6.85 26.67 7.69
CA ARG A 384 -6.63 25.37 8.35
C ARG A 384 -5.21 25.31 8.87
N ARG A 385 -5.01 24.58 9.99
CA ARG A 385 -3.68 24.34 10.59
C ARG A 385 -3.04 23.11 9.97
N MET A 386 -1.73 23.17 9.76
CA MET A 386 -0.90 22.03 9.32
C MET A 386 -0.32 21.33 10.54
N ASP A 387 -1.19 20.69 11.33
CA ASP A 387 -0.82 20.11 12.63
C ASP A 387 0.28 19.04 12.49
N ALA A 388 0.25 18.20 11.45
CA ALA A 388 1.27 17.19 11.19
C ALA A 388 2.67 17.79 11.01
N PHE A 389 2.80 18.91 10.28
CA PHE A 389 4.11 19.55 10.07
C PHE A 389 4.62 20.23 11.34
N HIS A 390 3.72 20.81 12.12
CA HIS A 390 4.08 21.40 13.41
C HIS A 390 4.59 20.34 14.40
N LEU A 391 3.81 19.26 14.56
CA LEU A 391 4.17 18.12 15.41
C LEU A 391 5.47 17.46 14.93
N PHE A 392 5.63 17.26 13.62
CA PHE A 392 6.87 16.73 13.07
C PHE A 392 8.07 17.61 13.40
N GLY A 393 7.93 18.94 13.29
CA GLY A 393 8.98 19.88 13.69
C GLY A 393 9.34 19.84 15.18
N GLU A 394 8.33 19.60 16.05
CA GLU A 394 8.56 19.39 17.48
C GLU A 394 9.26 18.06 17.78
N MET A 395 8.77 16.96 17.18
CA MET A 395 9.35 15.63 17.33
C MET A 395 10.79 15.60 16.80
N TRP A 396 11.04 16.25 15.66
CA TRP A 396 12.38 16.40 15.11
C TRP A 396 13.34 17.07 16.08
N ARG A 397 12.91 18.16 16.72
CA ARG A 397 13.73 18.88 17.72
C ARG A 397 13.97 18.06 18.98
N ARG A 398 12.99 17.27 19.41
CA ARG A 398 13.10 16.46 20.64
C ARG A 398 13.96 15.22 20.46
N HIS A 399 13.85 14.52 19.32
CA HIS A 399 14.40 13.18 19.16
C HIS A 399 15.55 13.09 18.15
N ILE A 400 15.64 13.99 17.16
CA ILE A 400 16.66 13.95 16.11
C ILE A 400 17.75 14.98 16.33
N ARG A 401 17.39 16.19 16.75
CA ARG A 401 18.33 17.26 17.14
C ARG A 401 18.12 17.67 18.61
N PRO A 402 18.45 16.82 19.58
CA PRO A 402 18.41 17.26 20.97
C PRO A 402 19.39 18.44 21.14
N ARG A 403 18.95 19.53 21.76
CA ARG A 403 19.84 20.61 22.17
C ARG A 403 20.88 20.04 23.16
N PRO A 404 22.19 20.37 23.02
CA PRO A 404 23.13 20.04 24.06
C PRO A 404 22.60 20.56 25.39
N ALA A 405 22.69 19.73 26.43
CA ALA A 405 22.29 20.13 27.78
C ALA A 405 23.03 21.44 28.13
N PRO A 406 22.38 22.44 28.75
CA PRO A 406 23.06 23.62 29.18
C PRO A 406 24.22 23.21 30.09
N ALA A 407 25.43 23.64 29.76
CA ALA A 407 26.61 23.39 30.59
C ALA A 407 26.27 23.85 32.01
N VAL A 408 26.22 22.90 32.95
CA VAL A 408 26.09 23.21 34.37
C VAL A 408 27.29 24.06 34.73
N LYS A 409 27.08 25.36 34.99
CA LYS A 409 28.11 26.31 35.48
C LYS A 409 28.35 26.03 36.93
#